data_f9f60f267f2fdc8968c1d723caccb5bd
#
_entry.id   f9f60f267f2fdc8968c1d723caccb5bd
#
_cell.length_a   1.000
_cell.length_b   1.000
_cell.length_c   1.000
_cell.angle_alpha   90.00
_cell.angle_beta   90.00
_cell.angle_gamma   90.00
#
_symmetry.space_group_name_H-M   'P 1'
#
loop_
_entity.id
_entity.type
_entity.pdbx_description
1 polymer ?
#
loop_
_entity_poly.entity_id
_entity_poly.type
_entity_poly.pdbx_seq_one_letter_code
_entity_poly.pdbx_strand_id
1 'polypeptide(L)'
;LVDILREALTRDEVRRRKAKGEKITKGKVMSEVKMFIQNVHHFSDDCLKSEAAPIEHVALFDEAQRAWNLEQTSKFMRQKKGQPDFNQSEPEFLISCLDRHKDWAVVVCLVGGGQEINTGEAGISEW
;
A
#
# COMPACT_ATOMS: atom_id res chain seq x y z
N LEU A 1 -0.43 -13.45 -5.70
CA LEU A 1 -1.29 -13.50 -4.50
C LEU A 1 -2.33 -12.37 -4.49
N VAL A 2 -1.91 -11.11 -4.70
CA VAL A 2 -2.80 -9.93 -4.69
C VAL A 2 -3.94 -10.06 -5.69
N ASP A 3 -3.69 -10.54 -6.91
CA ASP A 3 -4.73 -10.70 -7.92
C ASP A 3 -5.75 -11.79 -7.55
N ILE A 4 -5.30 -12.86 -6.89
CA ILE A 4 -6.19 -13.91 -6.38
C ILE A 4 -7.10 -13.33 -5.29
N LEU A 5 -6.55 -12.55 -4.39
CA LEU A 5 -7.30 -11.90 -3.32
C LEU A 5 -8.32 -10.89 -3.87
N ARG A 6 -7.92 -10.07 -4.83
CA ARG A 6 -8.81 -9.13 -5.52
C ARG A 6 -9.99 -9.85 -6.19
N GLU A 7 -9.71 -10.95 -6.89
CA GLU A 7 -10.75 -11.76 -7.56
C GLU A 7 -11.71 -12.38 -6.55
N ALA A 8 -11.19 -12.96 -5.47
CA ALA A 8 -12.01 -13.57 -4.41
C ALA A 8 -12.93 -12.55 -3.74
N LEU A 9 -12.40 -11.39 -3.34
CA LEU A 9 -13.17 -10.32 -2.73
C LEU A 9 -14.20 -9.73 -3.69
N THR A 10 -13.85 -9.59 -4.96
CA THR A 10 -14.79 -9.11 -5.98
C THR A 10 -15.96 -10.06 -6.14
N ARG A 11 -15.73 -11.37 -6.22
CA ARG A 11 -16.79 -12.38 -6.33
C ARG A 11 -17.69 -12.39 -5.12
N ASP A 12 -17.12 -12.32 -3.93
CA ASP A 12 -17.89 -12.31 -2.69
C ASP A 12 -18.76 -11.06 -2.59
N GLU A 13 -18.22 -9.89 -2.88
CA GLU A 13 -18.96 -8.62 -2.84
C GLU A 13 -20.08 -8.57 -3.88
N VAL A 14 -19.84 -9.06 -5.10
CA VAL A 14 -20.89 -9.17 -6.13
C VAL A 14 -22.02 -10.04 -5.64
N ARG A 15 -21.71 -11.22 -5.06
CA ARG A 15 -22.70 -12.13 -4.51
C ARG A 15 -23.52 -11.48 -3.41
N ARG A 16 -22.84 -10.79 -2.49
CA ARG A 16 -23.46 -10.12 -1.34
C ARG A 16 -24.42 -9.01 -1.79
N ARG A 17 -24.01 -8.16 -2.74
CA ARG A 17 -24.83 -7.06 -3.25
C ARG A 17 -26.00 -7.55 -4.08
N LYS A 18 -25.82 -8.57 -4.90
CA LYS A 18 -26.93 -9.22 -5.65
C LYS A 18 -27.97 -9.82 -4.72
N ALA A 19 -27.55 -10.45 -3.62
CA ALA A 19 -28.48 -10.99 -2.62
C ALA A 19 -29.32 -9.89 -1.94
N LYS A 20 -28.84 -8.66 -1.91
CA LYS A 20 -29.57 -7.46 -1.45
C LYS A 20 -30.45 -6.82 -2.53
N GLY A 21 -30.51 -7.40 -3.73
CA GLY A 21 -31.29 -6.88 -4.84
C GLY A 21 -30.62 -5.74 -5.63
N GLU A 22 -29.34 -5.48 -5.40
CA GLU A 22 -28.60 -4.44 -6.14
C GLU A 22 -28.27 -4.90 -7.56
N LYS A 23 -28.45 -4.00 -8.54
CA LYS A 23 -27.96 -4.19 -9.91
C LYS A 23 -26.50 -3.78 -9.98
N ILE A 24 -25.60 -4.74 -9.81
CA ILE A 24 -24.16 -4.49 -9.77
C ILE A 24 -23.44 -5.35 -10.82
N THR A 25 -22.41 -4.80 -11.45
CA THR A 25 -21.56 -5.53 -12.38
C THR A 25 -20.24 -5.93 -11.72
N LYS A 26 -19.68 -7.07 -12.13
CA LYS A 26 -18.36 -7.52 -11.65
C LYS A 26 -17.27 -6.46 -11.91
N GLY A 27 -17.30 -5.82 -13.07
CA GLY A 27 -16.31 -4.79 -13.43
C GLY A 27 -16.31 -3.59 -12.48
N LYS A 28 -17.50 -3.12 -12.08
CA LYS A 28 -17.63 -2.04 -11.10
C LYS A 28 -17.07 -2.43 -9.73
N VAL A 29 -17.41 -3.61 -9.25
CA VAL A 29 -16.91 -4.11 -7.95
C VAL A 29 -15.40 -4.33 -8.01
N MET A 30 -14.87 -4.88 -9.10
CA MET A 30 -13.41 -5.04 -9.27
C MET A 30 -12.68 -3.70 -9.21
N SER A 31 -13.23 -2.65 -9.82
CA SER A 31 -12.67 -1.31 -9.75
C SER A 31 -12.64 -0.77 -8.32
N GLU A 32 -13.70 -0.99 -7.54
CA GLU A 32 -13.75 -0.60 -6.14
C GLU A 32 -12.73 -1.37 -5.30
N VAL A 33 -12.59 -2.68 -5.51
CA VAL A 33 -11.60 -3.52 -4.80
C VAL A 33 -10.17 -3.05 -5.11
N LYS A 34 -9.86 -2.67 -6.35
CA LYS A 34 -8.55 -2.14 -6.74
C LYS A 34 -8.20 -0.81 -6.11
N MET A 35 -9.17 -0.06 -5.61
CA MET A 35 -8.92 1.21 -4.92
C MET A 35 -8.28 1.00 -3.55
N PHE A 36 -8.60 -0.07 -2.84
CA PHE A 36 -8.06 -0.32 -1.50
C PHE A 36 -7.05 -1.47 -1.43
N ILE A 37 -7.04 -2.39 -2.39
CA ILE A 37 -5.97 -3.39 -2.55
C ILE A 37 -5.11 -2.96 -3.74
N GLN A 38 -4.05 -2.26 -3.45
CA GLN A 38 -3.20 -1.69 -4.49
C GLN A 38 -1.72 -2.01 -4.25
N ASN A 39 -0.91 -1.82 -5.27
CA ASN A 39 0.53 -1.90 -5.15
C ASN A 39 1.03 -0.72 -4.30
N VAL A 40 2.04 -0.96 -3.47
CA VAL A 40 2.65 0.07 -2.61
C VAL A 40 3.11 1.31 -3.40
N HIS A 41 3.54 1.13 -4.64
CA HIS A 41 3.96 2.26 -5.48
C HIS A 41 2.81 3.21 -5.82
N HIS A 42 1.59 2.71 -6.01
CA HIS A 42 0.42 3.55 -6.22
C HIS A 42 0.06 4.34 -4.97
N PHE A 43 0.10 3.71 -3.81
CA PHE A 43 -0.10 4.39 -2.54
C PHE A 43 0.92 5.52 -2.33
N SER A 44 2.19 5.22 -2.59
CA SER A 44 3.27 6.21 -2.51
C SER A 44 3.08 7.37 -3.48
N ASP A 45 2.65 7.10 -4.72
CA ASP A 45 2.38 8.13 -5.72
C ASP A 45 1.24 9.08 -5.29
N ASP A 46 0.18 8.54 -4.72
CA ASP A 46 -0.93 9.34 -4.22
C ASP A 46 -0.49 10.22 -3.04
N CYS A 47 0.34 9.70 -2.16
CA CYS A 47 0.92 10.45 -1.04
C CYS A 47 1.91 11.55 -1.50
N LEU A 48 2.61 11.35 -2.60
CA LEU A 48 3.48 12.38 -3.19
C LEU A 48 2.71 13.50 -3.87
N LYS A 49 1.55 13.20 -4.45
CA LYS A 49 0.70 14.18 -5.15
C LYS A 49 -0.07 15.11 -4.21
N SER A 50 -0.29 14.69 -2.98
CA SER A 50 -1.07 15.43 -2.00
C SER A 50 -0.42 15.33 -0.62
N GLU A 51 -0.45 16.44 0.12
CA GLU A 51 -0.05 16.48 1.53
C GLU A 51 -1.19 16.09 2.49
N ALA A 52 -2.37 15.88 1.97
CA ALA A 52 -3.52 15.43 2.77
C ALA A 52 -3.32 14.01 3.28
N ALA A 53 -3.93 13.69 4.42
CA ALA A 53 -3.99 12.34 4.92
C ALA A 53 -4.74 11.42 3.93
N PRO A 54 -4.32 10.16 3.76
CA PRO A 54 -5.07 9.20 2.97
C PRO A 54 -6.48 9.01 3.58
N ILE A 55 -7.43 8.54 2.76
CA ILE A 55 -8.80 8.27 3.23
C ILE A 55 -8.80 7.15 4.28
N GLU A 56 -7.94 6.16 4.08
CA GLU A 56 -7.82 5.01 4.96
C GLU A 56 -7.04 5.37 6.23
N HIS A 57 -7.54 4.93 7.37
CA HIS A 57 -6.85 5.02 8.66
C HIS A 57 -6.03 3.77 9.00
N VAL A 58 -6.28 2.67 8.30
CA VAL A 58 -5.59 1.40 8.51
C VAL A 58 -4.95 0.96 7.19
N ALA A 59 -3.67 0.65 7.25
CA ALA A 59 -2.94 0.07 6.12
C ALA A 59 -2.32 -1.27 6.50
N LEU A 60 -2.46 -2.25 5.62
CA LEU A 60 -1.78 -3.53 5.69
C LEU A 60 -0.68 -3.58 4.64
N PHE A 61 0.56 -3.81 5.06
CA PHE A 61 1.67 -4.05 4.17
C PHE A 61 2.08 -5.52 4.22
N ASP A 62 1.88 -6.22 3.10
CA ASP A 62 2.34 -7.59 2.94
C ASP A 62 3.82 -7.60 2.54
N GLU A 63 4.56 -8.61 3.00
CA GLU A 63 6.00 -8.72 2.77
C GLU A 63 6.78 -7.46 3.21
N ALA A 64 6.41 -6.92 4.35
CA ALA A 64 6.93 -5.63 4.84
C ALA A 64 8.46 -5.60 4.96
N GLN A 65 9.11 -6.73 5.25
CA GLN A 65 10.57 -6.84 5.31
C GLN A 65 11.27 -6.55 3.98
N ARG A 66 10.53 -6.61 2.85
CA ARG A 66 11.05 -6.34 1.51
C ARG A 66 10.93 -4.89 1.06
N ALA A 67 10.40 -4.02 1.92
CA ALA A 67 10.37 -2.59 1.65
C ALA A 67 11.79 -2.04 1.42
N TRP A 68 11.91 -1.04 0.57
CA TRP A 68 13.21 -0.48 0.21
C TRP A 68 13.82 0.35 1.35
N ASN A 69 15.12 0.21 1.53
CA ASN A 69 15.88 1.03 2.46
C ASN A 69 16.03 2.48 1.96
N LEU A 70 16.62 3.34 2.79
CA LEU A 70 16.82 4.75 2.46
C LEU A 70 17.55 4.98 1.14
N GLU A 71 18.61 4.23 0.89
CA GLU A 71 19.43 4.39 -0.34
C GLU A 71 18.64 4.06 -1.60
N GLN A 72 17.97 2.91 -1.60
CA GLN A 72 17.17 2.45 -2.73
C GLN A 72 15.98 3.36 -3.00
N THR A 73 15.27 3.78 -1.96
CA THR A 73 14.12 4.67 -2.06
C THR A 73 14.51 6.05 -2.56
N SER A 74 15.57 6.63 -2.00
CA SER A 74 16.08 7.95 -2.41
C SER A 74 16.54 7.95 -3.87
N LYS A 75 17.22 6.88 -4.30
CA LYS A 75 17.64 6.72 -5.69
C LYS A 75 16.44 6.64 -6.64
N PHE A 76 15.43 5.84 -6.30
CA PHE A 76 14.21 5.72 -7.09
C PHE A 76 13.45 7.04 -7.18
N MET A 77 13.25 7.73 -6.06
CA MET A 77 12.54 9.01 -6.01
C MET A 77 13.26 10.09 -6.82
N ARG A 78 14.58 10.13 -6.76
CA ARG A 78 15.40 11.07 -7.57
C ARG A 78 15.28 10.79 -9.06
N GLN A 79 15.41 9.53 -9.47
CA GLN A 79 15.47 9.15 -10.88
C GLN A 79 14.11 9.07 -11.56
N LYS A 80 13.08 8.62 -10.86
CA LYS A 80 11.77 8.28 -11.43
C LYS A 80 10.65 9.23 -11.04
N LYS A 81 10.76 9.93 -9.90
CA LYS A 81 9.70 10.78 -9.36
C LYS A 81 10.09 12.26 -9.28
N GLY A 82 11.28 12.63 -9.71
CA GLY A 82 11.72 14.02 -9.68
C GLY A 82 11.83 14.62 -8.28
N GLN A 83 12.14 13.80 -7.27
CA GLN A 83 12.28 14.19 -5.86
C GLN A 83 13.77 14.11 -5.45
N PRO A 84 14.63 15.11 -5.78
CA PRO A 84 16.08 15.03 -5.53
C PRO A 84 16.42 15.05 -4.04
N ASP A 85 15.60 15.69 -3.21
CA ASP A 85 15.83 15.88 -1.77
C ASP A 85 15.13 14.81 -0.92
N PHE A 86 14.58 13.76 -1.53
CA PHE A 86 13.92 12.70 -0.81
C PHE A 86 14.91 11.92 0.06
N ASN A 87 14.66 11.86 1.36
CA ASN A 87 15.57 11.30 2.36
C ASN A 87 14.83 10.43 3.39
N GLN A 88 14.01 9.51 2.92
CA GLN A 88 13.29 8.54 3.75
C GLN A 88 13.41 7.14 3.16
N SER A 89 13.45 6.11 4.03
CA SER A 89 13.22 4.73 3.60
C SER A 89 11.75 4.57 3.17
N GLU A 90 11.44 3.50 2.47
CA GLU A 90 10.05 3.21 2.11
C GLU A 90 9.16 3.04 3.34
N PRO A 91 9.56 2.28 4.40
CA PRO A 91 8.81 2.23 5.65
C PRO A 91 8.56 3.60 6.29
N GLU A 92 9.61 4.42 6.42
CA GLU A 92 9.48 5.78 6.98
C GLU A 92 8.48 6.63 6.19
N PHE A 93 8.54 6.58 4.86
CA PHE A 93 7.63 7.33 4.00
C PHE A 93 6.18 6.85 4.15
N LEU A 94 5.94 5.54 4.13
CA LEU A 94 4.60 4.95 4.28
C LEU A 94 3.97 5.27 5.64
N ILE A 95 4.77 5.18 6.71
CA ILE A 95 4.32 5.57 8.06
C ILE A 95 4.01 7.06 8.10
N SER A 96 4.86 7.91 7.54
CA SER A 96 4.64 9.35 7.51
C SER A 96 3.36 9.77 6.78
N CYS A 97 2.98 9.02 5.74
CA CYS A 97 1.73 9.25 5.01
C CYS A 97 0.50 9.00 5.90
N LEU A 98 0.53 7.94 6.69
CA LEU A 98 -0.55 7.61 7.63
C LEU A 98 -0.55 8.52 8.87
N ASP A 99 0.62 8.97 9.30
CA ASP A 99 0.78 9.92 10.42
C ASP A 99 0.22 11.33 10.12
N ARG A 100 -0.16 11.59 8.87
CA ARG A 100 -0.89 12.81 8.49
C ARG A 100 -2.30 12.88 9.12
N HIS A 101 -2.87 11.76 9.55
CA HIS A 101 -4.10 11.74 10.35
C HIS A 101 -3.86 12.37 11.71
N LYS A 102 -4.73 13.31 12.10
CA LYS A 102 -4.60 14.05 13.36
C LYS A 102 -5.16 13.29 14.57
N ASP A 103 -6.02 12.31 14.34
CA ASP A 103 -6.74 11.55 15.35
C ASP A 103 -6.08 10.18 15.59
N TRP A 104 -6.07 9.30 14.61
CA TRP A 104 -5.47 7.98 14.70
C TRP A 104 -5.17 7.37 13.33
N ALA A 105 -4.21 6.47 13.30
CA ALA A 105 -3.95 5.58 12.19
C ALA A 105 -3.31 4.28 12.70
N VAL A 106 -3.44 3.21 11.95
CA VAL A 106 -2.86 1.91 12.27
C VAL A 106 -2.11 1.36 11.07
N VAL A 107 -0.89 0.93 11.29
CA VAL A 107 -0.08 0.20 10.30
C VAL A 107 0.08 -1.23 10.76
N VAL A 108 -0.28 -2.17 9.91
CA VAL A 108 -0.08 -3.60 10.15
C VAL A 108 0.92 -4.12 9.12
N CYS A 109 2.03 -4.65 9.58
CA CYS A 109 3.08 -5.22 8.76
C CYS A 109 3.05 -6.73 8.84
N LEU A 110 2.79 -7.39 7.71
CA LEU A 110 2.89 -8.84 7.58
C LEU A 110 4.30 -9.19 7.15
N VAL A 111 4.97 -10.02 7.92
CA VAL A 111 6.38 -10.38 7.72
C VAL A 111 6.51 -11.86 7.44
N GLY A 112 7.14 -12.20 6.31
CA GLY A 112 7.47 -13.58 5.98
C GLY A 112 8.66 -14.08 6.81
N GLY A 113 8.45 -15.15 7.58
CA GLY A 113 9.53 -15.78 8.34
C GLY A 113 10.49 -16.56 7.43
N GLY A 114 11.81 -16.42 7.65
CA GLY A 114 12.83 -17.22 6.97
C GLY A 114 13.14 -16.85 5.52
N GLN A 115 12.64 -15.73 5.02
CA GLN A 115 13.02 -15.22 3.70
C GLN A 115 14.30 -14.38 3.81
N GLU A 116 15.22 -14.57 2.84
CA GLU A 116 16.40 -13.73 2.73
C GLU A 116 16.02 -12.31 2.31
N ILE A 117 16.66 -11.33 2.95
CA ILE A 117 16.53 -9.93 2.58
C ILE A 117 17.51 -9.65 1.45
N ASN A 118 17.02 -9.11 0.34
CA ASN A 118 17.86 -8.73 -0.79
C ASN A 118 18.56 -7.39 -0.54
N THR A 119 19.64 -7.16 -1.26
CA THR A 119 20.34 -5.86 -1.22
C THR A 119 19.37 -4.72 -1.60
N GLY A 120 19.26 -3.72 -0.73
CA GLY A 120 18.36 -2.58 -0.92
C GLY A 120 17.01 -2.71 -0.21
N GLU A 121 16.71 -3.86 0.40
CA GLU A 121 15.56 -4.04 1.28
C GLU A 121 15.89 -3.56 2.71
N ALA A 122 14.93 -2.94 3.38
CA ALA A 122 15.13 -2.33 4.70
C ALA A 122 15.14 -3.35 5.84
N GLY A 123 14.44 -4.45 5.68
CA GLY A 123 14.23 -5.42 6.75
C GLY A 123 13.22 -4.94 7.80
N ILE A 124 13.10 -5.71 8.87
CA ILE A 124 12.11 -5.44 9.94
C ILE A 124 12.50 -4.21 10.77
N SER A 125 13.80 -3.93 10.88
CA SER A 125 14.31 -2.87 11.76
C SER A 125 13.92 -1.45 11.34
N GLU A 126 13.47 -1.27 10.11
CA GLU A 126 13.04 0.04 9.57
C GLU A 126 11.55 0.35 9.84
N TRP A 127 10.77 -0.66 10.22
CA TRP A 127 9.39 -0.52 10.61
C TRP A 127 9.26 -0.30 12.12
#